data_253c568f8cebb0c0f81cc73154c42f2e
#
_entry.id   253c568f8cebb0c0f81cc73154c42f2e
#
_cell.length_a   1.000
_cell.length_b   1.000
_cell.length_c   1.000
_cell.angle_alpha   90.00
_cell.angle_beta   90.00
_cell.angle_gamma   90.00
#
_symmetry.space_group_name_H-M   'P 1'
#
loop_
_entity.id
_entity.type
_entity.pdbx_description
1 polymer ?
#
loop_
_entity_poly.entity_id
_entity_poly.type
_entity_poly.pdbx_seq_one_letter_code
_entity_poly.pdbx_strand_id
1 'polypeptide(L)'
;MNKKGNDHIIDNQYETENEIQVKIWSMLEEGVLNRKSDFRTPIFISSNNDEADGRVVVLRGADKNQYSLSFHSDYRSNKVNLLKENPKGALVFYDKKEKIQLRIKVDCTINFKNNISKTAWKKTQQISRKCYMASLAPGTKLEEPGSSINKKFEAFEYSYEESEMGEDNFCVVTCKISTIEWLYLSVKGHRRAKIDLNSKENQFQWLAP
;
A
#
# COMPACT_ATOMS: atom_id res chain seq x y z
N MET A 1 -34.77 -43.07 11.41
CA MET A 1 -33.45 -42.40 11.55
C MET A 1 -33.03 -41.88 10.19
N ASN A 2 -33.38 -40.65 9.88
CA ASN A 2 -33.00 -40.01 8.61
C ASN A 2 -31.59 -39.48 8.71
N LYS A 3 -30.66 -40.10 8.02
CA LYS A 3 -29.34 -39.50 7.74
C LYS A 3 -29.57 -38.34 6.74
N LYS A 4 -29.57 -37.11 7.23
CA LYS A 4 -29.40 -35.92 6.37
C LYS A 4 -28.01 -36.04 5.72
N GLY A 5 -28.03 -36.23 4.39
CA GLY A 5 -26.82 -36.12 3.60
C GLY A 5 -26.20 -34.76 3.84
N ASN A 6 -24.93 -34.72 4.26
CA ASN A 6 -24.08 -33.56 4.17
C ASN A 6 -23.86 -33.27 2.69
N ASP A 7 -24.70 -32.45 2.11
CA ASP A 7 -24.35 -31.80 0.84
C ASP A 7 -23.10 -30.96 1.12
N HIS A 8 -21.95 -31.46 0.70
CA HIS A 8 -20.72 -30.74 0.63
C HIS A 8 -20.95 -29.60 -0.39
N ILE A 9 -21.42 -28.46 0.10
CA ILE A 9 -21.40 -27.23 -0.68
C ILE A 9 -19.93 -26.98 -0.99
N ILE A 10 -19.53 -27.32 -2.21
CA ILE A 10 -18.20 -27.01 -2.74
C ILE A 10 -18.13 -25.49 -2.80
N ASP A 11 -17.10 -24.90 -2.20
CA ASP A 11 -16.81 -23.48 -2.33
C ASP A 11 -16.15 -23.27 -3.68
N ASN A 12 -16.94 -22.99 -4.70
CA ASN A 12 -16.50 -22.80 -6.09
C ASN A 12 -15.98 -21.37 -6.35
N GLN A 13 -15.65 -20.60 -5.31
CA GLN A 13 -15.07 -19.29 -5.48
C GLN A 13 -13.60 -19.40 -5.87
N TYR A 14 -13.18 -18.55 -6.82
CA TYR A 14 -11.79 -18.41 -7.25
C TYR A 14 -11.19 -19.70 -7.80
N GLU A 15 -11.78 -20.25 -8.84
CA GLU A 15 -11.28 -21.44 -9.53
C GLU A 15 -10.38 -21.10 -10.73
N THR A 16 -10.46 -19.89 -11.23
CA THR A 16 -9.72 -19.45 -12.42
C THR A 16 -8.78 -18.32 -12.14
N GLU A 17 -7.69 -18.24 -12.90
CA GLU A 17 -6.76 -17.12 -12.90
C GLU A 17 -7.45 -15.77 -13.13
N ASN A 18 -8.37 -15.72 -14.11
CA ASN A 18 -9.08 -14.50 -14.46
C ASN A 18 -9.92 -13.95 -13.30
N GLU A 19 -10.65 -14.81 -12.59
CA GLU A 19 -11.44 -14.41 -11.41
C GLU A 19 -10.55 -13.80 -10.33
N ILE A 20 -9.40 -14.43 -10.07
CA ILE A 20 -8.44 -13.94 -9.08
C ILE A 20 -7.86 -12.59 -9.50
N GLN A 21 -7.43 -12.44 -10.75
CA GLN A 21 -6.88 -11.17 -11.24
C GLN A 21 -7.91 -10.04 -11.21
N VAL A 22 -9.14 -10.29 -11.64
CA VAL A 22 -10.24 -9.32 -11.58
C VAL A 22 -10.49 -8.90 -10.13
N LYS A 23 -10.56 -9.86 -9.20
CA LYS A 23 -10.79 -9.58 -7.78
C LYS A 23 -9.65 -8.78 -7.16
N ILE A 24 -8.39 -9.14 -7.42
CA ILE A 24 -7.21 -8.42 -6.91
C ILE A 24 -7.29 -6.93 -7.31
N TRP A 25 -7.48 -6.65 -8.60
CA TRP A 25 -7.48 -5.27 -9.09
C TRP A 25 -8.68 -4.48 -8.59
N SER A 26 -9.86 -5.09 -8.55
CA SER A 26 -11.06 -4.47 -7.96
C SER A 26 -10.84 -4.06 -6.50
N MET A 27 -10.23 -4.91 -5.68
CA MET A 27 -9.93 -4.60 -4.27
C MET A 27 -8.86 -3.51 -4.13
N LEU A 28 -7.83 -3.52 -4.96
CA LEU A 28 -6.79 -2.49 -4.97
C LEU A 28 -7.36 -1.12 -5.38
N GLU A 29 -8.18 -1.07 -6.43
CA GLU A 29 -8.85 0.15 -6.88
C GLU A 29 -9.81 0.68 -5.81
N GLU A 30 -10.60 -0.20 -5.19
CA GLU A 30 -11.46 0.18 -4.07
C GLU A 30 -10.65 0.73 -2.89
N GLY A 31 -9.48 0.15 -2.58
CA GLY A 31 -8.55 0.65 -1.56
C GLY A 31 -8.10 2.09 -1.82
N VAL A 32 -7.98 2.49 -3.08
CA VAL A 32 -7.68 3.89 -3.44
C VAL A 32 -8.89 4.81 -3.25
N LEU A 33 -10.09 4.36 -3.62
CA LEU A 33 -11.29 5.20 -3.68
C LEU A 33 -12.05 5.25 -2.35
N ASN A 34 -12.17 4.11 -1.66
CA ASN A 34 -12.98 3.97 -0.46
C ASN A 34 -12.13 4.04 0.82
N ARG A 35 -12.38 5.07 1.64
CA ARG A 35 -11.65 5.27 2.93
C ARG A 35 -11.93 4.16 3.96
N LYS A 36 -13.00 3.37 3.79
CA LYS A 36 -13.41 2.28 4.69
C LYS A 36 -12.90 0.91 4.22
N SER A 37 -12.28 0.82 3.05
CA SER A 37 -11.71 -0.42 2.54
C SER A 37 -10.52 -0.86 3.38
N ASP A 38 -10.44 -2.13 3.76
CA ASP A 38 -9.28 -2.72 4.44
C ASP A 38 -8.02 -2.63 3.56
N PHE A 39 -8.17 -2.58 2.24
CA PHE A 39 -7.06 -2.39 1.29
C PHE A 39 -6.54 -0.95 1.22
N ARG A 40 -7.20 0.00 1.93
CA ARG A 40 -6.74 1.40 2.01
C ARG A 40 -5.42 1.56 2.70
N THR A 41 -5.13 0.73 3.70
CA THR A 41 -4.01 0.90 4.61
C THR A 41 -3.13 -0.36 4.69
N PRO A 42 -2.45 -0.72 3.58
CA PRO A 42 -1.53 -1.85 3.60
C PRO A 42 -0.32 -1.61 4.51
N ILE A 43 0.31 -2.71 4.92
CA ILE A 43 1.63 -2.67 5.54
C ILE A 43 2.66 -2.63 4.42
N PHE A 44 3.49 -1.58 4.37
CA PHE A 44 4.66 -1.50 3.52
C PHE A 44 5.90 -1.93 4.30
N ILE A 45 6.66 -2.83 3.70
CA ILE A 45 7.89 -3.39 4.27
C ILE A 45 9.05 -2.97 3.37
N SER A 46 10.06 -2.36 3.98
CA SER A 46 11.37 -2.10 3.38
C SER A 46 12.45 -2.74 4.23
N SER A 47 13.58 -3.06 3.64
CA SER A 47 14.70 -3.66 4.35
C SER A 47 16.03 -3.11 3.85
N ASN A 48 17.00 -3.06 4.74
CA ASN A 48 18.42 -3.04 4.41
C ASN A 48 19.00 -4.45 4.61
N ASN A 49 20.34 -4.58 4.66
CA ASN A 49 20.99 -5.87 4.82
C ASN A 49 20.76 -6.50 6.21
N ASP A 50 20.41 -5.71 7.22
CA ASP A 50 20.40 -6.12 8.62
C ASP A 50 18.99 -6.19 9.21
N GLU A 51 18.07 -5.31 8.75
CA GLU A 51 16.75 -5.15 9.37
C GLU A 51 15.64 -5.05 8.34
N ALA A 52 14.48 -5.61 8.69
CA ALA A 52 13.23 -5.38 8.00
C ALA A 52 12.37 -4.42 8.85
N ASP A 53 11.89 -3.34 8.23
CA ASP A 53 11.05 -2.35 8.90
C ASP A 53 9.68 -2.26 8.18
N GLY A 54 8.60 -2.52 8.93
CA GLY A 54 7.23 -2.55 8.44
C GLY A 54 6.37 -1.44 9.05
N ARG A 55 5.58 -0.75 8.23
CA ARG A 55 4.65 0.31 8.67
C ARG A 55 3.42 0.38 7.80
N VAL A 56 2.34 0.88 8.37
CA VAL A 56 1.12 1.18 7.61
C VAL A 56 1.35 2.40 6.70
N VAL A 57 0.92 2.29 5.45
CA VAL A 57 0.87 3.41 4.51
C VAL A 57 -0.54 3.57 3.94
N VAL A 58 -0.86 4.73 3.40
CA VAL A 58 -2.16 4.94 2.73
C VAL A 58 -1.98 4.73 1.23
N LEU A 59 -2.67 3.74 0.67
CA LEU A 59 -2.70 3.51 -0.78
C LEU A 59 -3.30 4.73 -1.48
N ARG A 60 -2.59 5.28 -2.47
CA ARG A 60 -2.96 6.49 -3.19
C ARG A 60 -3.17 6.27 -4.68
N GLY A 61 -2.64 5.19 -5.22
CA GLY A 61 -2.84 4.81 -6.61
C GLY A 61 -2.68 3.31 -6.80
N ALA A 62 -3.47 2.77 -7.73
CA ALA A 62 -3.37 1.42 -8.26
C ALA A 62 -3.59 1.52 -9.78
N ASP A 63 -2.60 1.15 -10.56
CA ASP A 63 -2.64 1.18 -12.03
C ASP A 63 -2.41 -0.23 -12.57
N LYS A 64 -3.48 -0.83 -13.06
CA LYS A 64 -3.47 -2.18 -13.63
C LYS A 64 -2.61 -2.26 -14.90
N ASN A 65 -2.65 -1.24 -15.74
CA ASN A 65 -1.96 -1.24 -17.02
C ASN A 65 -0.44 -1.12 -16.85
N GLN A 66 -0.03 -0.38 -15.81
CA GLN A 66 1.37 -0.22 -15.45
C GLN A 66 1.83 -1.22 -14.38
N TYR A 67 0.95 -2.08 -13.89
CA TYR A 67 1.22 -2.96 -12.74
C TYR A 67 1.93 -2.20 -11.62
N SER A 68 1.35 -1.10 -11.17
CA SER A 68 1.98 -0.24 -10.17
C SER A 68 1.00 0.22 -9.09
N LEU A 69 1.54 0.38 -7.90
CA LEU A 69 0.87 0.98 -6.74
C LEU A 69 1.62 2.25 -6.34
N SER A 70 0.95 3.13 -5.61
CA SER A 70 1.64 4.30 -5.07
C SER A 70 1.12 4.72 -3.70
N PHE A 71 2.00 5.33 -2.92
CA PHE A 71 1.67 5.99 -1.66
C PHE A 71 2.49 7.27 -1.49
N HIS A 72 2.03 8.15 -0.60
CA HIS A 72 2.73 9.39 -0.27
C HIS A 72 3.60 9.21 0.97
N SER A 73 4.73 9.91 1.03
CA SER A 73 5.63 9.89 2.17
C SER A 73 6.28 11.25 2.39
N ASP A 74 6.76 11.48 3.61
CA ASP A 74 7.76 12.50 3.88
C ASP A 74 9.11 12.02 3.32
N TYR A 75 9.74 12.85 2.49
CA TYR A 75 11.01 12.54 1.82
C TYR A 75 12.16 12.34 2.80
N ARG A 76 12.07 12.92 4.01
CA ARG A 76 13.07 12.82 5.09
C ARG A 76 12.91 11.55 5.95
N SER A 77 11.86 10.75 5.71
CA SER A 77 11.55 9.58 6.53
C SER A 77 12.54 8.42 6.31
N ASN A 78 12.75 7.61 7.36
CA ASN A 78 13.64 6.45 7.31
C ASN A 78 13.32 5.48 6.15
N LYS A 79 12.02 5.22 5.89
CA LYS A 79 11.63 4.35 4.76
C LYS A 79 12.13 4.87 3.41
N VAL A 80 12.16 6.18 3.21
CA VAL A 80 12.69 6.79 1.98
C VAL A 80 14.20 6.63 1.91
N ASN A 81 14.92 6.76 3.03
CA ASN A 81 16.36 6.52 3.06
C ASN A 81 16.70 5.06 2.76
N LEU A 82 15.98 4.11 3.37
CA LEU A 82 16.13 2.69 3.05
C LEU A 82 15.89 2.38 1.57
N LEU A 83 14.86 3.01 0.97
CA LEU A 83 14.54 2.82 -0.46
C LEU A 83 15.58 3.44 -1.41
N LYS A 84 16.34 4.44 -0.98
CA LYS A 84 17.47 4.97 -1.77
C LYS A 84 18.62 3.98 -1.84
N GLU A 85 18.82 3.20 -0.78
CA GLU A 85 19.87 2.16 -0.69
C GLU A 85 19.41 0.85 -1.34
N ASN A 86 18.18 0.43 -1.04
CA ASN A 86 17.57 -0.78 -1.59
C ASN A 86 16.14 -0.50 -2.04
N PRO A 87 15.88 -0.39 -3.36
CA PRO A 87 14.55 -0.08 -3.89
C PRO A 87 13.53 -1.21 -3.77
N LYS A 88 13.94 -2.38 -3.27
CA LYS A 88 13.03 -3.52 -3.09
C LYS A 88 12.15 -3.33 -1.85
N GLY A 89 10.89 -3.70 -1.99
CA GLY A 89 9.94 -3.67 -0.90
C GLY A 89 8.83 -4.69 -1.06
N ALA A 90 7.95 -4.74 -0.08
CA ALA A 90 6.74 -5.54 -0.14
C ALA A 90 5.55 -4.77 0.44
N LEU A 91 4.37 -5.03 -0.10
CA LEU A 91 3.10 -4.56 0.43
C LEU A 91 2.26 -5.77 0.85
N VAL A 92 1.72 -5.72 2.07
CA VAL A 92 0.82 -6.75 2.59
C VAL A 92 -0.55 -6.12 2.81
N PHE A 93 -1.56 -6.72 2.20
CA PHE A 93 -2.96 -6.36 2.34
C PHE A 93 -3.71 -7.52 2.99
N TYR A 94 -4.72 -7.24 3.77
CA TYR A 94 -5.64 -8.23 4.29
C TYR A 94 -7.04 -7.65 4.41
N ASP A 95 -8.01 -8.31 3.80
CA ASP A 95 -9.42 -8.00 3.95
C ASP A 95 -10.08 -9.08 4.80
N LYS A 96 -10.56 -8.67 5.98
CA LYS A 96 -11.16 -9.59 6.95
C LYS A 96 -12.49 -10.16 6.47
N LYS A 97 -13.29 -9.38 5.74
CA LYS A 97 -14.60 -9.79 5.22
C LYS A 97 -14.46 -10.78 4.07
N GLU A 98 -13.63 -10.43 3.10
CA GLU A 98 -13.35 -11.25 1.93
C GLU A 98 -12.40 -12.42 2.25
N LYS A 99 -11.71 -12.37 3.39
CA LYS A 99 -10.70 -13.35 3.83
C LYS A 99 -9.57 -13.50 2.81
N ILE A 100 -9.21 -12.42 2.13
CA ILE A 100 -8.16 -12.38 1.12
C ILE A 100 -6.95 -11.65 1.67
N GLN A 101 -5.79 -12.28 1.56
CA GLN A 101 -4.49 -11.67 1.78
C GLN A 101 -3.75 -11.52 0.46
N LEU A 102 -3.14 -10.35 0.23
CA LEU A 102 -2.15 -10.17 -0.83
C LEU A 102 -0.78 -9.90 -0.21
N ARG A 103 0.25 -10.50 -0.79
CA ARG A 103 1.66 -10.17 -0.58
C ARG A 103 2.24 -9.76 -1.93
N ILE A 104 2.58 -8.50 -2.06
CA ILE A 104 3.00 -7.91 -3.33
C ILE A 104 4.45 -7.48 -3.20
N LYS A 105 5.36 -8.09 -3.96
CA LYS A 105 6.75 -7.65 -4.07
C LYS A 105 6.85 -6.54 -5.10
N VAL A 106 7.64 -5.52 -4.78
CA VAL A 106 7.73 -4.30 -5.59
C VAL A 106 9.15 -3.78 -5.72
N ASP A 107 9.38 -3.08 -6.83
CA ASP A 107 10.50 -2.19 -7.06
C ASP A 107 10.01 -0.75 -6.92
N CYS A 108 10.60 0.00 -5.99
CA CYS A 108 10.15 1.33 -5.62
C CYS A 108 10.97 2.43 -6.30
N THR A 109 10.28 3.46 -6.78
CA THR A 109 10.89 4.70 -7.26
C THR A 109 10.39 5.86 -6.42
N ILE A 110 11.32 6.69 -5.92
CA ILE A 110 11.01 7.88 -5.15
C ILE A 110 10.87 9.07 -6.10
N ASN A 111 9.68 9.62 -6.16
CA ASN A 111 9.38 10.83 -6.94
C ASN A 111 9.36 12.03 -6.01
N PHE A 112 10.40 12.86 -6.08
CA PHE A 112 10.57 14.04 -5.27
C PHE A 112 10.89 15.26 -6.16
N LYS A 113 10.20 16.38 -5.94
CA LYS A 113 10.34 17.64 -6.69
C LYS A 113 10.25 17.50 -8.22
N ASN A 114 9.60 16.44 -8.71
CA ASN A 114 9.37 16.18 -10.13
C ASN A 114 7.88 16.31 -10.51
N ASN A 115 7.54 16.12 -11.78
CA ASN A 115 6.16 16.27 -12.26
C ASN A 115 5.16 15.34 -11.57
N ILE A 116 5.58 14.13 -11.17
CA ILE A 116 4.72 13.16 -10.49
C ILE A 116 4.37 13.67 -9.09
N SER A 117 5.39 14.06 -8.30
CA SER A 117 5.15 14.59 -6.95
C SER A 117 4.37 15.91 -6.98
N LYS A 118 4.70 16.84 -7.88
CA LYS A 118 3.96 18.09 -8.04
C LYS A 118 2.49 17.88 -8.41
N THR A 119 2.21 16.97 -9.32
CA THR A 119 0.83 16.63 -9.69
C THR A 119 0.05 16.00 -8.54
N ALA A 120 0.68 15.10 -7.79
CA ALA A 120 0.08 14.49 -6.62
C ALA A 120 -0.15 15.52 -5.50
N TRP A 121 0.81 16.43 -5.27
CA TRP A 121 0.68 17.50 -4.28
C TRP A 121 -0.53 18.39 -4.55
N LYS A 122 -0.71 18.85 -5.78
CA LYS A 122 -1.87 19.67 -6.19
C LYS A 122 -3.21 19.00 -5.91
N LYS A 123 -3.27 17.66 -5.98
CA LYS A 123 -4.48 16.87 -5.69
C LYS A 123 -4.63 16.52 -4.20
N THR A 124 -3.59 16.77 -3.40
CA THR A 124 -3.61 16.43 -1.97
C THR A 124 -4.46 17.43 -1.20
N GLN A 125 -5.45 16.94 -0.46
CA GLN A 125 -6.33 17.76 0.37
C GLN A 125 -5.52 18.52 1.46
N GLN A 126 -5.88 19.76 1.77
CA GLN A 126 -5.23 20.61 2.76
C GLN A 126 -5.00 19.88 4.10
N ILE A 127 -6.00 19.19 4.62
CA ILE A 127 -5.89 18.40 5.85
C ILE A 127 -4.79 17.31 5.79
N SER A 128 -4.54 16.74 4.63
CA SER A 128 -3.48 15.74 4.44
C SER A 128 -2.11 16.36 4.25
N ARG A 129 -2.02 17.61 3.79
CA ARG A 129 -0.77 18.34 3.63
C ARG A 129 -0.11 18.65 4.96
N LYS A 130 -0.90 18.81 6.03
CA LYS A 130 -0.40 19.08 7.38
C LYS A 130 0.69 18.11 7.83
N CYS A 131 0.59 16.85 7.48
CA CYS A 131 1.58 15.84 7.85
C CYS A 131 3.00 16.15 7.32
N TYR A 132 3.12 16.97 6.28
CA TYR A 132 4.38 17.34 5.65
C TYR A 132 4.90 18.69 6.11
N MET A 133 4.14 19.42 6.94
CA MET A 133 4.50 20.74 7.47
C MET A 133 5.31 20.65 8.77
N ALA A 134 5.65 19.45 9.24
CA ALA A 134 6.48 19.24 10.41
C ALA A 134 7.90 19.78 10.21
N SER A 135 8.41 20.53 11.19
CA SER A 135 9.76 21.11 11.14
C SER A 135 10.86 20.04 11.24
N LEU A 136 10.62 19.00 12.02
CA LEU A 136 11.55 17.88 12.18
C LEU A 136 11.19 16.69 11.28
N ALA A 137 12.19 15.96 10.87
CA ALA A 137 11.99 14.73 10.10
C ALA A 137 11.28 13.66 10.94
N PRO A 138 10.44 12.78 10.32
CA PRO A 138 9.86 11.64 11.03
C PRO A 138 10.91 10.75 11.66
N GLY A 139 10.74 10.39 12.94
CA GLY A 139 11.69 9.58 13.71
C GLY A 139 12.78 10.37 14.43
N THR A 140 12.79 11.71 14.33
CA THR A 140 13.68 12.55 15.15
C THR A 140 13.35 12.37 16.64
N LYS A 141 14.38 12.16 17.47
CA LYS A 141 14.23 12.06 18.92
C LYS A 141 13.72 13.38 19.49
N LEU A 142 12.73 13.31 20.34
CA LEU A 142 12.18 14.43 21.10
C LEU A 142 12.39 14.18 22.58
N GLU A 143 12.57 15.22 23.37
CA GLU A 143 12.64 15.14 24.84
C GLU A 143 11.26 14.95 25.47
N GLU A 144 10.23 15.53 24.83
CA GLU A 144 8.82 15.44 25.26
C GLU A 144 7.92 15.03 24.09
N PRO A 145 6.73 14.46 24.37
CA PRO A 145 5.74 14.13 23.34
C PRO A 145 5.33 15.37 22.54
N GLY A 146 5.41 15.29 21.19
CA GLY A 146 5.07 16.40 20.32
C GLY A 146 4.98 15.96 18.85
N SER A 147 4.30 16.78 18.04
CA SER A 147 4.12 16.54 16.61
C SER A 147 5.20 17.20 15.74
N SER A 148 6.05 18.06 16.32
CA SER A 148 6.95 18.99 15.60
C SER A 148 6.24 19.89 14.57
N ILE A 149 4.93 20.03 14.63
CA ILE A 149 4.11 20.93 13.82
C ILE A 149 3.83 22.19 14.64
N ASN A 150 3.86 23.36 14.00
CA ASN A 150 3.50 24.61 14.67
C ASN A 150 2.08 24.53 15.22
N LYS A 151 1.85 25.02 16.46
CA LYS A 151 0.56 25.00 17.15
C LYS A 151 -0.60 25.56 16.31
N LYS A 152 -0.36 26.65 15.56
CA LYS A 152 -1.31 27.21 14.60
C LYS A 152 -1.79 26.14 13.60
N PHE A 153 -0.87 25.35 13.05
CA PHE A 153 -1.19 24.31 12.08
C PHE A 153 -1.84 23.08 12.74
N GLU A 154 -1.47 22.75 13.98
CA GLU A 154 -2.16 21.72 14.76
C GLU A 154 -3.64 22.05 14.95
N ALA A 155 -3.96 23.30 15.24
CA ALA A 155 -5.33 23.80 15.40
C ALA A 155 -6.09 23.98 14.06
N PHE A 156 -5.49 23.63 12.93
CA PHE A 156 -6.04 23.86 11.57
C PHE A 156 -6.30 25.35 11.23
N GLU A 157 -5.60 26.26 11.90
CA GLU A 157 -5.68 27.71 11.66
C GLU A 157 -4.67 28.14 10.59
N TYR A 158 -4.79 27.59 9.39
CA TYR A 158 -3.91 27.90 8.26
C TYR A 158 -4.66 27.89 6.94
N SER A 159 -4.20 28.73 6.01
CA SER A 159 -4.76 28.80 4.67
C SER A 159 -4.24 27.67 3.78
N TYR A 160 -4.84 27.53 2.60
CA TYR A 160 -4.36 26.59 1.59
C TYR A 160 -2.93 26.96 1.13
N GLU A 161 -2.67 28.27 0.94
CA GLU A 161 -1.35 28.80 0.55
C GLU A 161 -0.29 28.50 1.61
N GLU A 162 -0.61 28.67 2.89
CA GLU A 162 0.29 28.29 3.98
C GLU A 162 0.61 26.80 3.98
N SER A 163 -0.29 25.95 3.51
CA SER A 163 -0.05 24.52 3.42
C SER A 163 0.97 24.14 2.34
N GLU A 164 1.26 25.04 1.38
CA GLU A 164 2.23 24.79 0.30
C GLU A 164 3.66 24.54 0.83
N MET A 165 4.00 25.06 2.00
CA MET A 165 5.30 24.80 2.64
C MET A 165 5.58 23.30 2.86
N GLY A 166 4.55 22.47 2.94
CA GLY A 166 4.68 21.03 3.08
C GLY A 166 5.17 20.33 1.81
N GLU A 167 5.09 20.99 0.62
CA GLU A 167 5.57 20.40 -0.64
C GLU A 167 7.07 20.07 -0.58
N ASP A 168 7.84 20.86 0.16
CA ASP A 168 9.28 20.65 0.33
C ASP A 168 9.66 19.32 0.98
N ASN A 169 8.75 18.73 1.73
CA ASN A 169 8.94 17.44 2.39
C ASN A 169 8.16 16.29 1.73
N PHE A 170 7.33 16.61 0.73
CA PHE A 170 6.44 15.63 0.12
C PHE A 170 7.11 14.84 -0.99
N CYS A 171 6.90 13.52 -0.99
CA CYS A 171 7.26 12.67 -2.12
C CYS A 171 6.18 11.61 -2.39
N VAL A 172 6.21 11.08 -3.61
CA VAL A 172 5.41 9.93 -4.02
C VAL A 172 6.34 8.74 -4.21
N VAL A 173 6.04 7.64 -3.55
CA VAL A 173 6.70 6.35 -3.80
C VAL A 173 5.83 5.57 -4.77
N THR A 174 6.36 5.34 -5.97
CA THR A 174 5.76 4.46 -6.98
C THR A 174 6.36 3.08 -6.86
N CYS A 175 5.52 2.08 -6.71
CA CYS A 175 5.86 0.69 -6.46
C CYS A 175 5.52 -0.15 -7.71
N LYS A 176 6.48 -0.45 -8.56
CA LYS A 176 6.32 -1.37 -9.69
C LYS A 176 6.19 -2.79 -9.16
N ILE A 177 5.12 -3.45 -9.49
CA ILE A 177 4.85 -4.81 -9.01
C ILE A 177 5.73 -5.81 -9.77
N SER A 178 6.41 -6.67 -9.04
CA SER A 178 7.18 -7.79 -9.59
C SER A 178 6.46 -9.12 -9.41
N THR A 179 5.85 -9.35 -8.24
CA THR A 179 5.05 -10.55 -8.00
C THR A 179 3.86 -10.24 -7.09
N ILE A 180 2.76 -10.94 -7.31
CA ILE A 180 1.59 -10.95 -6.43
C ILE A 180 1.40 -12.37 -5.92
N GLU A 181 1.39 -12.56 -4.61
CA GLU A 181 0.86 -13.77 -3.98
C GLU A 181 -0.49 -13.48 -3.39
N TRP A 182 -1.47 -14.26 -3.80
CA TRP A 182 -2.86 -14.21 -3.35
C TRP A 182 -3.16 -15.43 -2.49
N LEU A 183 -3.79 -15.22 -1.34
CA LEU A 183 -4.24 -16.27 -0.43
C LEU A 183 -5.69 -16.01 -0.02
N TYR A 184 -6.56 -16.97 -0.28
CA TYR A 184 -7.93 -17.01 0.21
C TYR A 184 -8.04 -17.96 1.39
N LEU A 185 -8.51 -17.44 2.52
CA LEU A 185 -8.64 -18.17 3.79
C LEU A 185 -10.05 -18.74 3.93
N SER A 186 -10.26 -19.96 3.46
CA SER A 186 -11.55 -20.66 3.58
C SER A 186 -11.48 -21.79 4.59
N VAL A 187 -12.52 -21.95 5.41
CA VAL A 187 -12.69 -23.09 6.32
C VAL A 187 -12.87 -24.42 5.59
N LYS A 188 -13.22 -24.36 4.29
CA LYS A 188 -13.37 -25.53 3.41
C LYS A 188 -12.10 -25.88 2.65
N GLY A 189 -11.00 -25.19 2.92
CA GLY A 189 -9.71 -25.35 2.26
C GLY A 189 -9.23 -24.01 1.71
N HIS A 190 -8.03 -23.62 2.10
CA HIS A 190 -7.41 -22.39 1.59
C HIS A 190 -7.03 -22.56 0.12
N ARG A 191 -6.93 -21.43 -0.59
CA ARG A 191 -6.40 -21.41 -1.96
C ARG A 191 -5.31 -20.36 -2.05
N ARG A 192 -4.22 -20.71 -2.70
CA ARG A 192 -3.08 -19.80 -2.88
C ARG A 192 -2.61 -19.83 -4.32
N ALA A 193 -2.32 -18.66 -4.83
CA ALA A 193 -1.76 -18.49 -6.16
C ALA A 193 -0.64 -17.44 -6.15
N LYS A 194 0.26 -17.55 -7.11
CA LYS A 194 1.32 -16.56 -7.40
C LYS A 194 1.19 -16.10 -8.84
N ILE A 195 1.31 -14.81 -9.06
CA ILE A 195 1.43 -14.17 -10.37
C ILE A 195 2.82 -13.54 -10.45
N ASP A 196 3.64 -13.98 -11.40
CA ASP A 196 4.97 -13.44 -11.64
C ASP A 196 4.92 -12.52 -12.86
N LEU A 197 5.15 -11.21 -12.63
CA LEU A 197 5.10 -10.18 -13.66
C LEU A 197 6.47 -9.85 -14.25
N ASN A 198 7.55 -10.49 -13.77
CA ASN A 198 8.90 -10.35 -14.32
C ASN A 198 9.15 -11.31 -15.50
N SER A 199 8.35 -12.37 -15.63
CA SER A 199 8.46 -13.30 -16.74
C SER A 199 7.86 -12.70 -18.02
N LYS A 200 8.37 -13.10 -19.19
CA LYS A 200 7.84 -12.63 -20.49
C LYS A 200 6.36 -12.98 -20.71
N GLU A 201 5.83 -13.93 -19.97
CA GLU A 201 4.47 -14.46 -20.06
C GLU A 201 3.81 -14.46 -18.69
N ASN A 202 3.61 -13.35 -18.03
CA ASN A 202 2.91 -13.23 -16.73
C ASN A 202 2.48 -14.59 -16.15
N GLN A 203 3.42 -15.34 -15.53
CA GLN A 203 3.16 -16.73 -15.14
C GLN A 203 2.26 -16.78 -13.91
N PHE A 204 1.08 -17.36 -14.10
CA PHE A 204 0.21 -17.73 -13.01
C PHE A 204 0.53 -19.15 -12.51
N GLN A 205 0.56 -19.34 -11.22
CA GLN A 205 0.84 -20.64 -10.60
C GLN A 205 0.01 -20.86 -9.34
N TRP A 206 -0.69 -21.97 -9.28
CA TRP A 206 -1.27 -22.45 -8.03
C TRP A 206 -0.18 -22.91 -7.07
N LEU A 207 -0.33 -22.58 -5.79
CA LEU A 207 0.59 -22.99 -4.73
C LEU A 207 -0.18 -23.74 -3.64
N ALA A 208 0.49 -24.63 -2.91
CA ALA A 208 -0.04 -25.12 -1.65
C ALA A 208 -0.18 -23.94 -0.66
N PRO A 209 -1.30 -23.84 0.06
CA PRO A 209 -1.55 -22.78 1.04
C PRO A 209 -0.55 -22.77 2.19
#